data_b044ee1fc567a8136c55d1eb30871929
#
_entry.id   b044ee1fc567a8136c55d1eb30871929
#
_cell.length_a   1.000
_cell.length_b   1.000
_cell.length_c   1.000
_cell.angle_alpha   90.00
_cell.angle_beta   90.00
_cell.angle_gamma   90.00
#
_symmetry.space_group_name_H-M   'P 1'
#
loop_
_entity.id
_entity.type
_entity.pdbx_description
1 polymer ?
#
loop_
_entity_poly.entity_id
_entity_poly.type
_entity_poly.pdbx_seq_one_letter_code
_entity_poly.pdbx_strand_id
1 'polypeptide(L)'
;SGINKNDLRLTSNDVLLETASIEEAIIKATPGGYDLLPGNGDLTAAEINLITQLQRERKLKQALLKVSDRYDFVLLDCPPSLNMLTLNALVAANSLLIPMQCEYYALEGLSALLSTMEQVKQTLNPGLYVEGIIQTMYDPRNRLAQDVAKQLKSHFPTKEIGRAHV
;
A
#
# COMPACT_ATOMS: atom_id res chain seq x y z
N SER A 1 2.64 15.98 1.01
CA SER A 1 2.38 16.37 -0.41
C SER A 1 2.19 17.87 -0.57
N GLY A 2 1.73 18.60 0.44
CA GLY A 2 1.39 20.03 0.34
C GLY A 2 0.11 20.33 -0.48
N ILE A 3 -0.65 19.30 -0.83
CA ILE A 3 -1.91 19.43 -1.58
C ILE A 3 -3.08 19.46 -0.60
N ASN A 4 -4.00 20.41 -0.78
CA ASN A 4 -5.22 20.47 0.01
C ASN A 4 -6.26 19.49 -0.58
N LYS A 5 -6.66 18.52 0.22
CA LYS A 5 -7.63 17.48 -0.19
C LYS A 5 -9.02 18.01 -0.60
N ASN A 6 -9.36 19.24 -0.19
CA ASN A 6 -10.66 19.84 -0.50
C ASN A 6 -10.69 20.50 -1.89
N ASP A 7 -9.53 20.71 -2.52
CA ASP A 7 -9.39 21.37 -3.82
C ASP A 7 -9.19 20.38 -4.98
N LEU A 8 -9.35 19.07 -4.70
CA LEU A 8 -9.14 18.01 -5.67
C LEU A 8 -10.32 17.93 -6.66
N ARG A 9 -10.00 18.00 -7.96
CA ARG A 9 -10.98 17.79 -9.03
C ARG A 9 -11.20 16.34 -9.37
N LEU A 10 -10.11 15.58 -9.43
CA LEU A 10 -10.09 14.15 -9.74
C LEU A 10 -9.22 13.43 -8.69
N THR A 11 -9.59 12.20 -8.39
CA THR A 11 -8.96 11.39 -7.35
C THR A 11 -8.76 9.95 -7.82
N SER A 12 -8.11 9.15 -7.03
CA SER A 12 -8.00 7.70 -7.25
C SER A 12 -9.37 7.00 -7.28
N ASN A 13 -10.41 7.57 -6.65
CA ASN A 13 -11.79 7.10 -6.78
C ASN A 13 -12.26 7.15 -8.23
N ASP A 14 -12.09 8.27 -8.91
CA ASP A 14 -12.50 8.46 -10.30
C ASP A 14 -11.77 7.49 -11.24
N VAL A 15 -10.49 7.26 -10.97
CA VAL A 15 -9.67 6.31 -11.73
C VAL A 15 -10.13 4.86 -11.52
N LEU A 16 -10.40 4.46 -10.28
CA LEU A 16 -10.85 3.10 -9.95
C LEU A 16 -12.24 2.80 -10.51
N LEU A 17 -13.11 3.81 -10.56
CA LEU A 17 -14.45 3.70 -11.15
C LEU A 17 -14.48 3.95 -12.67
N GLU A 18 -13.32 4.21 -13.29
CA GLU A 18 -13.16 4.46 -14.73
C GLU A 18 -13.96 5.68 -15.23
N THR A 19 -14.24 6.64 -14.35
CA THR A 19 -14.89 7.92 -14.70
C THR A 19 -13.89 8.98 -15.16
N ALA A 20 -12.60 8.78 -14.86
CA ALA A 20 -11.49 9.59 -15.36
C ALA A 20 -10.27 8.72 -15.68
N SER A 21 -9.41 9.20 -16.58
CA SER A 21 -8.12 8.55 -16.83
C SER A 21 -7.12 8.86 -15.71
N ILE A 22 -6.14 7.96 -15.52
CA ILE A 22 -5.10 8.16 -14.52
C ILE A 22 -4.21 9.36 -14.88
N GLU A 23 -3.98 9.61 -16.17
CA GLU A 23 -3.20 10.73 -16.67
C GLU A 23 -3.83 12.08 -16.30
N GLU A 24 -5.15 12.17 -16.32
CA GLU A 24 -5.89 13.38 -15.95
C GLU A 24 -5.94 13.61 -14.44
N ALA A 25 -5.93 12.50 -13.66
CA ALA A 25 -6.04 12.55 -12.21
C ALA A 25 -4.69 12.78 -11.49
N ILE A 26 -3.55 12.51 -12.15
CA ILE A 26 -2.23 12.73 -11.57
C ILE A 26 -1.91 14.21 -11.49
N ILE A 27 -1.61 14.69 -10.28
CA ILE A 27 -1.07 16.01 -10.02
C ILE A 27 0.45 15.94 -10.20
N LYS A 28 0.96 16.73 -11.15
CA LYS A 28 2.38 16.79 -11.49
C LYS A 28 3.14 17.72 -10.56
N ALA A 29 4.41 17.36 -10.28
CA ALA A 29 5.38 18.19 -9.58
C ALA A 29 4.80 18.85 -8.32
N THR A 30 4.28 18.05 -7.40
CA THR A 30 3.78 18.54 -6.11
C THR A 30 4.88 19.30 -5.35
N PRO A 31 4.56 20.12 -4.35
CA PRO A 31 5.57 20.74 -3.49
C PRO A 31 6.56 19.75 -2.85
N GLY A 32 6.18 18.48 -2.71
CA GLY A 32 7.05 17.41 -2.25
C GLY A 32 8.04 16.87 -3.28
N GLY A 33 8.02 17.36 -4.53
CA GLY A 33 8.95 16.95 -5.59
C GLY A 33 8.61 15.62 -6.28
N TYR A 34 7.37 15.14 -6.16
CA TYR A 34 6.88 13.91 -6.80
C TYR A 34 5.49 14.15 -7.42
N ASP A 35 5.11 13.28 -8.34
CA ASP A 35 3.75 13.26 -8.87
C ASP A 35 2.82 12.49 -7.92
N LEU A 36 1.57 12.91 -7.83
CA LEU A 36 0.60 12.36 -6.89
C LEU A 36 -0.71 11.99 -7.60
N LEU A 37 -1.15 10.75 -7.48
CA LEU A 37 -2.54 10.38 -7.66
C LEU A 37 -3.24 10.52 -6.30
N PRO A 38 -4.04 11.55 -6.07
CA PRO A 38 -4.57 11.84 -4.75
C PRO A 38 -5.74 10.90 -4.41
N GLY A 39 -5.90 10.63 -3.12
CA GLY A 39 -7.09 10.01 -2.53
C GLY A 39 -7.80 10.96 -1.58
N ASN A 40 -9.10 10.75 -1.38
CA ASN A 40 -9.91 11.48 -0.41
C ASN A 40 -10.92 10.54 0.27
N GLY A 41 -11.85 11.10 1.05
CA GLY A 41 -12.89 10.34 1.75
C GLY A 41 -13.84 9.53 0.85
N ASP A 42 -13.94 9.89 -0.44
CA ASP A 42 -14.83 9.22 -1.40
C ASP A 42 -14.36 7.79 -1.73
N LEU A 43 -13.10 7.44 -1.42
CA LEU A 43 -12.59 6.07 -1.56
C LEU A 43 -13.41 5.04 -0.76
N THR A 44 -14.06 5.44 0.33
CA THR A 44 -14.99 4.55 1.06
C THR A 44 -16.21 4.21 0.21
N ALA A 45 -16.72 5.16 -0.55
CA ALA A 45 -17.82 4.92 -1.49
C ALA A 45 -17.33 4.12 -2.73
N ALA A 46 -16.10 4.35 -3.17
CA ALA A 46 -15.50 3.58 -4.25
C ALA A 46 -15.46 2.07 -3.93
N GLU A 47 -15.16 1.72 -2.69
CA GLU A 47 -15.14 0.33 -2.25
C GLU A 47 -16.49 -0.38 -2.48
N ILE A 48 -17.60 0.28 -2.14
CA ILE A 48 -18.94 -0.25 -2.36
C ILE A 48 -19.24 -0.38 -3.86
N ASN A 49 -18.91 0.62 -4.65
CA ASN A 49 -19.16 0.64 -6.09
C ASN A 49 -18.31 -0.40 -6.85
N LEU A 50 -17.10 -0.67 -6.40
CA LEU A 50 -16.24 -1.69 -6.99
C LEU A 50 -16.80 -3.11 -6.83
N ILE A 51 -17.59 -3.39 -5.78
CA ILE A 51 -18.13 -4.74 -5.51
C ILE A 51 -18.91 -5.29 -6.71
N THR A 52 -19.62 -4.44 -7.43
CA THR A 52 -20.46 -4.82 -8.58
C THR A 52 -19.72 -4.83 -9.91
N GLN A 53 -18.46 -4.36 -9.96
CA GLN A 53 -17.71 -4.25 -11.20
C GLN A 53 -16.97 -5.55 -11.58
N LEU A 54 -16.87 -5.80 -12.88
CA LEU A 54 -16.03 -6.88 -13.42
C LEU A 54 -14.55 -6.55 -13.21
N GLN A 55 -13.77 -7.58 -12.87
CA GLN A 55 -12.33 -7.46 -12.61
C GLN A 55 -11.98 -6.38 -11.58
N ARG A 56 -12.86 -6.18 -10.62
CA ARG A 56 -12.79 -5.14 -9.59
C ARG A 56 -11.45 -5.12 -8.83
N GLU A 57 -10.81 -6.25 -8.67
CA GLU A 57 -9.51 -6.41 -8.00
C GLU A 57 -8.32 -5.97 -8.85
N ARG A 58 -8.52 -5.72 -10.16
CA ARG A 58 -7.46 -5.37 -11.13
C ARG A 58 -7.52 -3.93 -11.63
N LYS A 59 -8.49 -3.13 -11.18
CA LYS A 59 -8.72 -1.77 -11.69
C LYS A 59 -7.49 -0.88 -11.53
N LEU A 60 -6.87 -0.88 -10.36
CA LEU A 60 -5.66 -0.11 -10.12
C LEU A 60 -4.50 -0.58 -11.00
N LYS A 61 -4.30 -1.89 -11.15
CA LYS A 61 -3.26 -2.44 -12.01
C LYS A 61 -3.43 -1.99 -13.45
N GLN A 62 -4.65 -2.06 -13.98
CA GLN A 62 -4.95 -1.63 -15.36
C GLN A 62 -4.72 -0.13 -15.56
N ALA A 63 -5.06 0.69 -14.57
CA ALA A 63 -4.80 2.12 -14.61
C ALA A 63 -3.30 2.41 -14.58
N LEU A 64 -2.54 1.80 -13.67
CA LEU A 64 -1.10 2.03 -13.52
C LEU A 64 -0.30 1.59 -14.75
N LEU A 65 -0.70 0.54 -15.46
CA LEU A 65 -0.04 0.10 -16.69
C LEU A 65 0.04 1.19 -17.78
N LYS A 66 -0.86 2.18 -17.75
CA LYS A 66 -0.86 3.28 -18.73
C LYS A 66 0.22 4.33 -18.48
N VAL A 67 0.80 4.35 -17.28
CA VAL A 67 1.73 5.41 -16.84
C VAL A 67 3.01 4.87 -16.19
N SER A 68 3.10 3.58 -15.91
CA SER A 68 4.20 2.98 -15.15
C SER A 68 5.58 3.16 -15.80
N ASP A 69 5.65 3.26 -17.11
CA ASP A 69 6.88 3.50 -17.87
C ASP A 69 7.47 4.91 -17.69
N ARG A 70 6.70 5.82 -17.08
CA ARG A 70 7.10 7.21 -16.81
C ARG A 70 7.75 7.40 -15.44
N TYR A 71 7.78 6.36 -14.61
CA TYR A 71 8.21 6.43 -13.21
C TYR A 71 9.20 5.31 -12.87
N ASP A 72 10.26 5.65 -12.15
CA ASP A 72 11.20 4.68 -11.60
C ASP A 72 10.58 3.90 -10.43
N PHE A 73 9.74 4.58 -9.63
CA PHE A 73 9.03 4.02 -8.49
C PHE A 73 7.59 4.53 -8.42
N VAL A 74 6.68 3.63 -8.06
CA VAL A 74 5.28 3.94 -7.72
C VAL A 74 5.01 3.43 -6.31
N LEU A 75 4.72 4.33 -5.38
CA LEU A 75 4.39 3.99 -3.99
C LEU A 75 2.88 4.02 -3.80
N LEU A 76 2.32 2.92 -3.30
CA LEU A 76 0.90 2.78 -2.98
C LEU A 76 0.73 2.87 -1.46
N ASP A 77 0.30 4.03 -0.96
CA ASP A 77 -0.03 4.21 0.47
C ASP A 77 -1.41 3.63 0.75
N CYS A 78 -1.47 2.61 1.59
CA CYS A 78 -2.67 1.82 1.85
C CYS A 78 -3.13 1.96 3.31
N PRO A 79 -4.46 1.96 3.57
CA PRO A 79 -4.97 1.87 4.93
C PRO A 79 -4.63 0.50 5.55
N PRO A 80 -4.63 0.38 6.89
CA PRO A 80 -4.33 -0.87 7.57
C PRO A 80 -5.41 -1.95 7.43
N SER A 81 -6.54 -1.62 6.81
CA SER A 81 -7.65 -2.56 6.57
C SER A 81 -7.40 -3.43 5.34
N LEU A 82 -7.74 -4.72 5.43
CA LEU A 82 -7.71 -5.66 4.30
C LEU A 82 -9.05 -5.62 3.55
N ASN A 83 -9.25 -4.56 2.78
CA ASN A 83 -10.45 -4.30 2.00
C ASN A 83 -10.19 -4.37 0.49
N MET A 84 -11.20 -4.04 -0.34
CA MET A 84 -11.10 -4.07 -1.80
C MET A 84 -10.01 -3.11 -2.34
N LEU A 85 -9.76 -1.98 -1.67
CA LEU A 85 -8.74 -1.01 -2.07
C LEU A 85 -7.34 -1.58 -1.81
N THR A 86 -7.11 -2.16 -0.64
CA THR A 86 -5.85 -2.85 -0.31
C THR A 86 -5.62 -4.05 -1.23
N LEU A 87 -6.68 -4.80 -1.57
CA LEU A 87 -6.58 -5.89 -2.54
C LEU A 87 -6.15 -5.38 -3.92
N ASN A 88 -6.70 -4.27 -4.41
CA ASN A 88 -6.27 -3.63 -5.64
C ASN A 88 -4.79 -3.24 -5.61
N ALA A 89 -4.32 -2.69 -4.48
CA ALA A 89 -2.92 -2.33 -4.32
C ALA A 89 -2.01 -3.57 -4.36
N LEU A 90 -2.33 -4.64 -3.64
CA LEU A 90 -1.56 -5.90 -3.65
C LEU A 90 -1.54 -6.58 -5.04
N VAL A 91 -2.64 -6.49 -5.78
CA VAL A 91 -2.71 -7.02 -7.16
C VAL A 91 -1.87 -6.19 -8.13
N ALA A 92 -1.78 -4.89 -7.91
CA ALA A 92 -1.01 -3.97 -8.76
C ALA A 92 0.48 -3.94 -8.43
N ALA A 93 0.86 -4.14 -7.18
CA ALA A 93 2.23 -3.99 -6.69
C ALA A 93 3.17 -5.10 -7.19
N ASN A 94 4.47 -4.77 -7.28
CA ASN A 94 5.55 -5.75 -7.45
C ASN A 94 6.00 -6.31 -6.11
N SER A 95 6.11 -5.45 -5.10
CA SER A 95 6.57 -5.82 -3.76
C SER A 95 5.80 -5.09 -2.68
N LEU A 96 5.88 -5.62 -1.46
CA LEU A 96 5.25 -5.09 -0.26
C LEU A 96 6.32 -4.68 0.74
N LEU A 97 6.32 -3.39 1.10
CA LEU A 97 7.11 -2.86 2.20
C LEU A 97 6.18 -2.66 3.41
N ILE A 98 6.52 -3.25 4.55
CA ILE A 98 5.63 -3.32 5.72
C ILE A 98 6.17 -2.41 6.84
N PRO A 99 5.63 -1.20 7.03
CA PRO A 99 5.92 -0.41 8.22
C PRO A 99 5.19 -1.01 9.43
N MET A 100 5.93 -1.24 10.52
CA MET A 100 5.40 -1.87 11.71
C MET A 100 5.98 -1.24 12.98
N GLN A 101 5.14 -0.92 13.95
CA GLN A 101 5.58 -0.61 15.30
C GLN A 101 5.84 -1.91 16.06
N CYS A 102 6.90 -1.93 16.89
CA CYS A 102 7.24 -3.12 17.68
C CYS A 102 6.39 -3.19 18.96
N GLU A 103 5.10 -3.46 18.80
CA GLU A 103 4.11 -3.60 19.87
C GLU A 103 3.54 -5.02 19.93
N TYR A 104 2.83 -5.34 21.02
CA TYR A 104 2.36 -6.69 21.29
C TYR A 104 1.50 -7.30 20.17
N TYR A 105 0.55 -6.54 19.63
CA TYR A 105 -0.35 -7.01 18.57
C TYR A 105 0.22 -6.93 17.16
N ALA A 106 1.41 -6.40 17.00
CA ALA A 106 2.01 -6.18 15.68
C ALA A 106 2.27 -7.50 14.91
N LEU A 107 2.65 -8.56 15.62
CA LEU A 107 2.89 -9.87 15.03
C LEU A 107 1.62 -10.55 14.54
N GLU A 108 0.49 -10.36 15.25
CA GLU A 108 -0.81 -10.88 14.83
C GLU A 108 -1.28 -10.20 13.53
N GLY A 109 -1.21 -8.86 13.48
CA GLY A 109 -1.52 -8.09 12.28
C GLY A 109 -0.63 -8.45 11.10
N LEU A 110 0.67 -8.67 11.35
CA LEU A 110 1.61 -9.12 10.33
C LEU A 110 1.23 -10.49 9.78
N SER A 111 0.87 -11.44 10.63
CA SER A 111 0.46 -12.79 10.22
C SER A 111 -0.79 -12.76 9.33
N ALA A 112 -1.79 -11.94 9.68
CA ALA A 112 -3.00 -11.76 8.87
C ALA A 112 -2.68 -11.16 7.49
N LEU A 113 -1.82 -10.13 7.45
CA LEU A 113 -1.38 -9.50 6.20
C LEU A 113 -0.64 -10.50 5.31
N LEU A 114 0.29 -11.28 5.86
CA LEU A 114 1.05 -12.27 5.10
C LEU A 114 0.17 -13.40 4.57
N SER A 115 -0.82 -13.84 5.33
CA SER A 115 -1.82 -14.82 4.87
C SER A 115 -2.60 -14.28 3.68
N THR A 116 -3.06 -13.03 3.74
CA THR A 116 -3.76 -12.38 2.63
C THR A 116 -2.86 -12.22 1.42
N MET A 117 -1.62 -11.79 1.63
CA MET A 117 -0.63 -11.68 0.55
C MET A 117 -0.39 -13.01 -0.16
N GLU A 118 -0.29 -14.11 0.59
CA GLU A 118 -0.09 -15.44 0.00
C GLU A 118 -1.30 -15.87 -0.84
N GLN A 119 -2.53 -15.59 -0.41
CA GLN A 119 -3.73 -15.82 -1.21
C GLN A 119 -3.73 -15.02 -2.50
N VAL A 120 -3.36 -13.72 -2.43
CA VAL A 120 -3.23 -12.85 -3.62
C VAL A 120 -2.16 -13.40 -4.56
N LYS A 121 -1.03 -13.85 -4.03
CA LYS A 121 0.07 -14.43 -4.81
C LYS A 121 -0.36 -15.68 -5.56
N GLN A 122 -1.13 -16.56 -4.92
CA GLN A 122 -1.60 -17.80 -5.53
C GLN A 122 -2.64 -17.59 -6.64
N THR A 123 -3.44 -16.51 -6.57
CA THR A 123 -4.62 -16.36 -7.43
C THR A 123 -4.56 -15.18 -8.40
N LEU A 124 -3.99 -14.05 -7.99
CA LEU A 124 -4.11 -12.78 -8.69
C LEU A 124 -2.78 -12.15 -9.11
N ASN A 125 -1.72 -12.31 -8.29
CA ASN A 125 -0.40 -11.72 -8.54
C ASN A 125 0.75 -12.64 -8.11
N PRO A 126 1.12 -13.65 -8.91
CA PRO A 126 2.18 -14.61 -8.56
C PRO A 126 3.56 -13.99 -8.33
N GLY A 127 3.81 -12.80 -8.88
CA GLY A 127 5.07 -12.08 -8.73
C GLY A 127 5.20 -11.29 -7.43
N LEU A 128 4.15 -11.17 -6.61
CA LEU A 128 4.17 -10.39 -5.39
C LEU A 128 5.12 -10.99 -4.35
N TYR A 129 5.98 -10.17 -3.76
CA TYR A 129 6.88 -10.60 -2.69
C TYR A 129 7.00 -9.52 -1.60
N VAL A 130 7.48 -9.92 -0.42
CA VAL A 130 7.81 -8.97 0.65
C VAL A 130 9.21 -8.41 0.38
N GLU A 131 9.31 -7.12 0.15
CA GLU A 131 10.58 -6.38 0.02
C GLU A 131 11.31 -6.33 1.36
N GLY A 132 10.59 -5.89 2.39
CA GLY A 132 11.15 -5.77 3.73
C GLY A 132 10.14 -5.31 4.76
N ILE A 133 10.60 -5.26 6.01
CA ILE A 133 9.84 -4.75 7.17
C ILE A 133 10.59 -3.55 7.74
N ILE A 134 9.91 -2.42 7.92
CA ILE A 134 10.45 -1.23 8.56
C ILE A 134 9.91 -1.13 9.98
N GLN A 135 10.78 -1.27 10.96
CA GLN A 135 10.43 -1.03 12.36
C GLN A 135 10.33 0.48 12.59
N THR A 136 9.12 1.00 12.71
CA THR A 136 8.86 2.41 12.96
C THR A 136 8.74 2.67 14.47
N MET A 137 9.07 3.89 14.91
CA MET A 137 9.01 4.33 16.33
C MET A 137 9.76 3.36 17.28
N TYR A 138 10.87 2.80 16.80
CA TYR A 138 11.64 1.82 17.56
C TYR A 138 12.45 2.50 18.68
N ASP A 139 12.15 2.16 19.95
CA ASP A 139 12.96 2.55 21.09
C ASP A 139 13.81 1.35 21.57
N PRO A 140 15.14 1.40 21.43
CA PRO A 140 16.04 0.33 21.87
C PRO A 140 16.07 0.12 23.39
N ARG A 141 15.51 1.03 24.19
CA ARG A 141 15.41 0.89 25.64
C ARG A 141 14.18 0.10 26.07
N ASN A 142 13.19 -0.07 25.16
CA ASN A 142 11.97 -0.81 25.42
C ASN A 142 12.22 -2.32 25.21
N ARG A 143 12.09 -3.10 26.26
CA ARG A 143 12.26 -4.57 26.25
C ARG A 143 11.28 -5.25 25.26
N LEU A 144 10.01 -4.83 25.27
CA LEU A 144 9.01 -5.38 24.35
C LEU A 144 9.41 -5.16 22.89
N ALA A 145 9.86 -3.95 22.56
CA ALA A 145 10.33 -3.65 21.20
C ALA A 145 11.53 -4.52 20.78
N GLN A 146 12.46 -4.79 21.72
CA GLN A 146 13.58 -5.69 21.47
C GLN A 146 13.13 -7.13 21.23
N ASP A 147 12.18 -7.64 22.01
CA ASP A 147 11.69 -9.01 21.92
C ASP A 147 10.89 -9.23 20.63
N VAL A 148 10.03 -8.29 20.25
CA VAL A 148 9.32 -8.30 18.96
C VAL A 148 10.33 -8.24 17.80
N ALA A 149 11.36 -7.40 17.88
CA ALA A 149 12.40 -7.31 16.85
C ALA A 149 13.20 -8.61 16.70
N LYS A 150 13.48 -9.33 17.80
CA LYS A 150 14.13 -10.67 17.75
C LYS A 150 13.23 -11.70 17.08
N GLN A 151 11.94 -11.72 17.43
CA GLN A 151 10.97 -12.63 16.82
C GLN A 151 10.83 -12.38 15.31
N LEU A 152 10.77 -11.11 14.88
CA LEU A 152 10.77 -10.77 13.46
C LEU A 152 11.99 -11.34 12.74
N LYS A 153 13.19 -11.14 13.29
CA LYS A 153 14.41 -11.68 12.69
C LYS A 153 14.42 -13.20 12.61
N SER A 154 13.84 -13.89 13.57
CA SER A 154 13.75 -15.36 13.55
C SER A 154 12.78 -15.88 12.49
N HIS A 155 11.67 -15.17 12.26
CA HIS A 155 10.67 -15.55 11.26
C HIS A 155 11.03 -15.09 9.83
N PHE A 156 11.81 -14.02 9.69
CA PHE A 156 12.20 -13.44 8.41
C PHE A 156 13.73 -13.28 8.29
N PRO A 157 14.50 -14.37 8.34
CA PRO A 157 15.96 -14.30 8.38
C PRO A 157 16.58 -13.75 7.09
N THR A 158 15.86 -13.84 5.98
CA THR A 158 16.33 -13.40 4.65
C THR A 158 15.74 -12.07 4.20
N LYS A 159 14.86 -11.44 5.00
CA LYS A 159 14.24 -10.17 4.66
C LYS A 159 14.99 -9.02 5.32
N GLU A 160 15.15 -7.95 4.56
CA GLU A 160 15.77 -6.75 5.09
C GLU A 160 14.84 -6.13 6.14
N ILE A 161 15.32 -5.98 7.37
CA ILE A 161 14.59 -5.35 8.47
C ILE A 161 15.27 -4.02 8.75
N GLY A 162 14.72 -2.97 8.15
CA GLY A 162 15.14 -1.59 8.40
C GLY A 162 14.59 -1.06 9.73
N ARG A 163 15.20 0.02 10.25
CA ARG A 163 14.71 0.77 11.40
C ARG A 163 14.56 2.23 11.02
N ALA A 164 13.37 2.78 11.26
CA ALA A 164 13.16 4.23 11.20
C ALA A 164 13.16 4.76 12.63
N HIS A 165 14.06 5.68 12.91
CA HIS A 165 14.11 6.42 14.16
C HIS A 165 13.35 7.75 13.99
N VAL A 166 12.63 8.14 15.02
CA VAL A 166 12.02 9.47 15.14
C VAL A 166 13.07 10.44 15.69
#